data_f50dfcc3e00cf25d381282de67cc6c5b
#
_entry.id   f50dfcc3e00cf25d381282de67cc6c5b
#
_cell.length_a   1.000
_cell.length_b   1.000
_cell.length_c   1.000
_cell.angle_alpha   90.00
_cell.angle_beta   90.00
_cell.angle_gamma   90.00
#
_symmetry.space_group_name_H-M   'P 1'
#
loop_
_entity.id
_entity.type
_entity.pdbx_description
1 polymer ?
#
loop_
_entity_poly.entity_id
_entity_poly.type
_entity_poly.pdbx_seq_one_letter_code
_entity_poly.pdbx_strand_id
1 'polypeptide(L)'
;MADATPAKLYDAARYQRAGRGKIFESILDTIGDTPLVRLPRLTAALKPKGEVVAKLEFFNPIGSVKDRIGVAMVEYLEAKGLLKPGG
;
A
#
# COMPACT_ATOMS: atom_id res chain seq x y z
N MET A 1 -16.63 -33.89 1.92
CA MET A 1 -16.02 -33.40 1.70
C MET A 1 -15.28 -32.83 2.18
N ALA A 2 -15.04 -32.98 2.54
CA ALA A 2 -14.32 -32.37 2.91
C ALA A 2 -13.52 -31.61 2.57
N ASP A 3 -13.72 -31.57 2.20
CA ASP A 3 -13.16 -31.01 1.68
C ASP A 3 -12.35 -30.20 1.77
N ALA A 4 -11.94 -30.27 1.61
CA ALA A 4 -11.12 -29.23 1.13
C ALA A 4 -11.24 -27.93 1.83
N THR A 5 -12.21 -27.80 2.64
CA THR A 5 -12.44 -26.58 3.39
C THR A 5 -11.21 -26.15 4.20
N PRO A 6 -10.54 -27.05 4.94
CA PRO A 6 -9.34 -26.64 5.66
C PRO A 6 -8.24 -26.12 4.72
N ALA A 7 -8.06 -26.76 3.57
CA ALA A 7 -7.07 -26.31 2.62
C ALA A 7 -7.39 -24.94 2.05
N LYS A 8 -8.70 -24.65 1.86
CA LYS A 8 -9.12 -23.34 1.36
C LYS A 8 -9.03 -22.27 2.43
N LEU A 9 -9.18 -22.64 3.70
CA LEU A 9 -9.05 -21.70 4.80
C LEU A 9 -7.61 -21.32 5.06
N TYR A 10 -6.68 -22.21 4.76
CA TYR A 10 -5.29 -21.92 4.93
C TYR A 10 -4.51 -22.35 3.68
N ASP A 11 -4.11 -21.38 2.91
CA ASP A 11 -3.28 -21.58 1.73
C ASP A 11 -1.96 -20.87 1.96
N ALA A 12 -0.94 -21.65 2.29
CA ALA A 12 0.36 -21.10 2.62
C ALA A 12 0.93 -20.26 1.46
N ALA A 13 0.69 -20.66 0.23
CA ALA A 13 1.20 -19.93 -0.94
C ALA A 13 0.65 -18.52 -0.99
N ARG A 14 -0.52 -18.30 -0.43
CA ARG A 14 -1.13 -16.97 -0.40
C ARG A 14 -0.30 -15.96 0.38
N TYR A 15 0.47 -16.44 1.34
CA TYR A 15 1.27 -15.59 2.22
C TYR A 15 2.74 -15.57 1.85
N GLN A 16 3.13 -16.34 0.84
CA GLN A 16 4.51 -16.39 0.39
C GLN A 16 4.71 -15.42 -0.76
N ARG A 17 4.71 -14.13 -0.42
CA ARG A 17 4.82 -13.08 -1.41
C ARG A 17 6.10 -12.31 -1.23
N ALA A 18 6.71 -11.97 -2.37
CA ALA A 18 7.83 -11.06 -2.35
C ALA A 18 7.32 -9.66 -1.96
N GLY A 19 7.94 -9.03 -0.99
CA GLY A 19 7.59 -7.68 -0.59
C GLY A 19 8.08 -6.70 -1.62
N ARG A 20 7.34 -6.53 -2.70
CA ARG A 20 7.71 -5.67 -3.83
C ARG A 20 8.99 -6.12 -4.52
N GLY A 21 9.44 -7.35 -4.25
CA GLY A 21 10.54 -7.97 -4.96
C GLY A 21 11.94 -7.54 -4.57
N LYS A 22 12.10 -6.76 -3.48
CA LYS A 22 13.43 -6.33 -3.08
C LYS A 22 13.49 -5.96 -1.60
N ILE A 23 14.70 -5.79 -1.12
CA ILE A 23 14.95 -5.24 0.22
C ILE A 23 15.20 -3.75 0.05
N PHE A 24 14.47 -2.93 0.81
CA PHE A 24 14.59 -1.47 0.72
C PHE A 24 15.69 -0.96 1.65
N GLU A 25 16.43 0.03 1.17
CA GLU A 25 17.50 0.67 1.95
C GLU A 25 16.94 1.62 3.01
N SER A 26 15.75 2.18 2.77
CA SER A 26 15.15 3.15 3.66
C SER A 26 13.65 2.95 3.70
N ILE A 27 13.05 3.21 4.85
CA ILE A 27 11.60 3.18 4.98
C ILE A 27 10.94 4.22 4.06
N LEU A 28 11.66 5.27 3.70
CA LEU A 28 11.15 6.29 2.77
C LEU A 28 10.84 5.71 1.40
N ASP A 29 11.61 4.70 1.00
CA ASP A 29 11.43 4.06 -0.29
C ASP A 29 10.17 3.19 -0.33
N THR A 30 9.56 2.93 0.80
CA THR A 30 8.33 2.15 0.88
C THR A 30 7.07 3.01 0.77
N ILE A 31 7.23 4.34 0.73
CA ILE A 31 6.09 5.23 0.58
C ILE A 31 5.56 5.12 -0.85
N GLY A 32 4.23 5.04 -0.96
CA GLY A 32 3.61 4.93 -2.27
C GLY A 32 3.43 3.49 -2.71
N ASP A 33 3.13 3.31 -3.98
CA ASP A 33 2.85 2.01 -4.58
C ASP A 33 1.84 1.22 -3.73
N THR A 34 0.83 1.94 -3.23
CA THR A 34 -0.19 1.35 -2.38
C THR A 34 -1.15 0.49 -3.18
N PRO A 35 -1.67 -0.59 -2.58
CA PRO A 35 -2.50 -1.54 -3.32
C PRO A 35 -3.82 -0.95 -3.79
N LEU A 36 -4.31 -1.48 -4.90
CA LEU A 36 -5.67 -1.24 -5.37
C LEU A 36 -6.50 -2.48 -5.07
N VAL A 37 -7.68 -2.28 -4.52
CA VAL A 37 -8.57 -3.38 -4.14
C VAL A 37 -9.93 -3.17 -4.76
N ARG A 38 -10.46 -4.20 -5.40
CA ARG A 38 -11.83 -4.16 -5.90
C ARG A 38 -12.81 -4.22 -4.74
N LEU A 39 -13.99 -3.65 -4.96
CA LEU A 39 -15.04 -3.60 -3.95
C LEU A 39 -16.25 -4.40 -4.46
N PRO A 40 -16.16 -5.74 -4.44
CA PRO A 40 -17.18 -6.57 -5.12
C PRO A 40 -18.56 -6.46 -4.53
N ARG A 41 -18.70 -6.34 -3.21
CA ARG A 41 -20.02 -6.24 -2.60
C ARG A 41 -20.68 -4.91 -2.94
N LEU A 42 -19.91 -3.83 -2.88
CA LEU A 42 -20.43 -2.51 -3.19
C LEU A 42 -20.83 -2.40 -4.66
N THR A 43 -19.99 -2.91 -5.55
CA THR A 43 -20.29 -2.86 -6.97
C THR A 43 -21.45 -3.75 -7.34
N ALA A 44 -21.62 -4.89 -6.68
CA ALA A 44 -22.77 -5.74 -6.90
C ALA A 44 -24.07 -5.06 -6.48
N ALA A 45 -24.02 -4.29 -5.40
CA ALA A 45 -25.20 -3.60 -4.89
C ALA A 45 -25.56 -2.37 -5.72
N LEU A 46 -24.57 -1.57 -6.10
CA LEU A 46 -24.80 -0.29 -6.77
C LEU A 46 -24.76 -0.36 -8.28
N LYS A 47 -24.15 -1.41 -8.83
CA LYS A 47 -24.06 -1.63 -10.28
C LYS A 47 -23.58 -0.40 -11.04
N PRO A 48 -22.41 0.15 -10.67
CA PRO A 48 -21.88 1.31 -11.38
C PRO A 48 -21.49 0.94 -12.81
N LYS A 49 -21.42 1.93 -13.68
CA LYS A 49 -21.06 1.70 -15.08
C LYS A 49 -19.58 1.37 -15.27
N GLY A 50 -18.73 1.82 -14.37
CA GLY A 50 -17.31 1.55 -14.44
C GLY A 50 -16.84 0.66 -13.31
N GLU A 51 -15.59 0.25 -13.36
CA GLU A 51 -14.99 -0.50 -12.27
C GLU A 51 -14.63 0.46 -11.13
N VAL A 52 -14.92 0.04 -9.89
CA VAL A 52 -14.60 0.83 -8.71
C VAL A 52 -13.56 0.09 -7.89
N VAL A 53 -12.46 0.76 -7.60
CA VAL A 53 -11.40 0.21 -6.77
C VAL A 53 -11.03 1.21 -5.68
N ALA A 54 -10.53 0.71 -4.58
CA ALA A 54 -10.01 1.54 -3.49
C ALA A 54 -8.49 1.47 -3.51
N LYS A 55 -7.85 2.63 -3.41
CA LYS A 55 -6.40 2.72 -3.24
C LYS A 55 -6.12 2.84 -1.76
N LEU A 56 -5.38 1.87 -1.21
CA LEU A 56 -5.22 1.73 0.24
C LEU A 56 -4.04 2.55 0.73
N GLU A 57 -4.25 3.85 0.93
CA GLU A 57 -3.18 4.75 1.34
C GLU A 57 -2.70 4.50 2.77
N PHE A 58 -3.46 3.80 3.58
CA PHE A 58 -3.00 3.44 4.92
C PHE A 58 -1.89 2.39 4.92
N PHE A 59 -1.51 1.86 3.75
CA PHE A 59 -0.37 0.96 3.63
C PHE A 59 0.97 1.71 3.56
N ASN A 60 0.94 3.04 3.58
CA ASN A 60 2.16 3.81 3.74
C ASN A 60 2.71 3.62 5.17
N PRO A 61 4.02 3.83 5.39
CA PRO A 61 4.66 3.50 6.68
C PRO A 61 4.00 4.12 7.90
N ILE A 62 3.51 5.37 7.80
CA ILE A 62 2.83 6.03 8.93
C ILE A 62 1.32 5.86 8.81
N GLY A 63 0.86 5.34 7.68
CA GLY A 63 -0.54 4.93 7.54
C GLY A 63 -1.44 5.91 6.84
N SER A 64 -0.91 6.88 6.11
CA SER A 64 -1.77 7.82 5.40
C SER A 64 -1.09 8.42 4.18
N VAL A 65 -1.89 9.12 3.36
CA VAL A 65 -1.37 9.85 2.20
C VAL A 65 -0.41 10.96 2.62
N LYS A 66 -0.47 11.40 3.86
CA LYS A 66 0.40 12.46 4.36
C LYS A 66 1.87 12.04 4.41
N ASP A 67 2.16 10.75 4.39
CA ASP A 67 3.52 10.26 4.26
C ASP A 67 4.19 10.81 3.01
N ARG A 68 3.46 10.85 1.90
CA ARG A 68 3.95 11.37 0.62
C ARG A 68 4.30 12.85 0.74
N ILE A 69 3.39 13.61 1.32
CA ILE A 69 3.55 15.05 1.49
C ILE A 69 4.71 15.35 2.43
N GLY A 70 4.78 14.62 3.55
CA GLY A 70 5.82 14.84 4.56
C GLY A 70 7.21 14.64 4.01
N VAL A 71 7.46 13.52 3.33
CA VAL A 71 8.79 13.25 2.79
C VAL A 71 9.12 14.23 1.66
N ALA A 72 8.15 14.57 0.82
CA ALA A 72 8.37 15.51 -0.27
C ALA A 72 8.77 16.88 0.25
N MET A 73 8.13 17.35 1.32
CA MET A 73 8.46 18.64 1.91
C MET A 73 9.83 18.65 2.51
N VAL A 74 10.19 17.61 3.26
CA VAL A 74 11.51 17.54 3.88
C VAL A 74 12.60 17.48 2.81
N GLU A 75 12.44 16.63 1.82
CA GLU A 75 13.42 16.50 0.76
C GLU A 75 13.57 17.77 -0.05
N TYR A 76 12.45 18.45 -0.29
CA TYR A 76 12.49 19.72 -1.01
C TYR A 76 13.30 20.76 -0.24
N LEU A 77 13.06 20.89 1.06
CA LEU A 77 13.76 21.86 1.88
C LEU A 77 15.24 21.53 2.00
N GLU A 78 15.58 20.26 2.09
CA GLU A 78 16.98 19.85 2.12
C GLU A 78 17.68 20.16 0.80
N ALA A 79 17.00 19.90 -0.33
CA ALA A 79 17.56 20.18 -1.65
C ALA A 79 17.79 21.67 -1.87
N LYS A 80 16.95 22.51 -1.27
CA LYS A 80 17.09 23.97 -1.36
C LYS A 80 18.10 24.53 -0.35
N GLY A 81 18.64 23.70 0.52
CA GLY A 81 19.59 24.16 1.53
C GLY A 81 18.94 24.90 2.69
N LEU A 82 17.62 24.87 2.80
CA LEU A 82 16.91 25.55 3.87
C LEU A 82 16.78 24.69 5.12
N LEU A 83 17.00 23.41 4.99
CA LEU A 83 16.95 22.45 6.08
C LEU A 83 18.16 21.53 5.95
N LYS A 84 18.89 21.34 7.05
CA LYS A 84 20.03 20.43 7.08
C LYS A 84 19.61 19.11 7.70
N PRO A 85 20.16 17.97 7.22
CA PRO A 85 19.90 16.69 7.88
C PRO A 85 20.23 16.78 9.36
N GLY A 86 19.30 16.35 10.20
CA GLY A 86 19.47 16.43 11.66
C GLY A 86 19.09 17.77 12.25
N GLY A 87 18.68 18.70 11.42
CA GLY A 87 18.30 20.04 11.88
C GLY A 87 16.84 20.22 12.17
#